data_b99d755427d73ddf10020d4dad912b6b
#
_entry.id   b99d755427d73ddf10020d4dad912b6b
#
_cell.length_a   1.000
_cell.length_b   1.000
_cell.length_c   1.000
_cell.angle_alpha   90.00
_cell.angle_beta   90.00
_cell.angle_gamma   90.00
#
_symmetry.space_group_name_H-M   'P 1'
#
loop_
_entity.id
_entity.type
_entity.pdbx_description
1 polymer ?
#
loop_
_entity_poly.entity_id
_entity_poly.type
_entity_poly.pdbx_seq_one_letter_code
_entity_poly.pdbx_strand_id
1 'polypeptide(L)'
;MSFRADRIYLEFLRLTRRLSNQQIMMLLAVVVGVLAGLGTYLFEMLLHGIKSGLIRWFPVDSAHILFLIYPAVGIILATLFVKYIVRDNISEGVTRVLYAMSRRNSRIARHNCWTSIVGGATTIGFGGSVGPEAPIVLTGAAIGSNIGRLARLNYKHTTLLLCCGAGAALAAIFKAPITGVVFVLEILMLDITAGSVIPLLIASITATTMAFMLRGFDPILAVTLAPADAFELWQIPLFILLGVLCGLMAWYFTSMNSRVGAFFKSIDKQYKKWLWGGAILGILIFVFPPLYGEGYEGFTSLMHGNAQELFNNSLFYRFRDIDWVIILFVIATMFFKVIAMSTTNTAGGVGGTFAPSLFVGAFTGASLALVCNTLFGWEVSIVSFTLVGMAGVMSGVMNAPLTSIFLIAELSNGYGLFIPLMITACISFAVDYYLDPDSIYTKQLRQKGELLTHDKDQSVFVFLKLEELMETDFLRIKENMTLGDIVHIISTARRNIFPVIDNFGRLIGVVQLDDLREDMFKHEKYGHPISDYMIPPPDKIIEHEAILSVMEKFEDKHAWMLPVVDKQGRYLGFISKSRILNAYREQLVKIQQ
;
A
#
# COMPACT_ATOMS: atom_id res chain seq x y z
N MET A 1 26.74 9.49 18.44
CA MET A 1 25.87 9.99 17.35
C MET A 1 24.92 11.13 17.77
N SER A 2 24.62 11.32 19.05
CA SER A 2 23.74 12.41 19.54
C SER A 2 24.31 13.82 19.31
N PHE A 3 25.59 14.06 19.54
CA PHE A 3 26.22 15.37 19.48
C PHE A 3 26.13 16.07 18.11
N ARG A 4 26.20 15.33 16.99
CA ARG A 4 26.05 15.92 15.64
C ARG A 4 24.59 16.28 15.33
N ALA A 5 23.64 15.44 15.75
CA ALA A 5 22.22 15.71 15.54
C ALA A 5 21.74 16.94 16.34
N ASP A 6 22.23 17.09 17.57
CA ASP A 6 21.92 18.25 18.41
C ASP A 6 22.51 19.55 17.86
N ARG A 7 23.70 19.54 17.25
CA ARG A 7 24.29 20.69 16.60
C ARG A 7 23.49 21.14 15.37
N ILE A 8 23.10 20.19 14.50
CA ILE A 8 22.26 20.49 13.32
C ILE A 8 20.91 21.05 13.76
N TYR A 9 20.30 20.49 14.80
CA TYR A 9 19.06 21.00 15.36
C TYR A 9 19.18 22.41 15.91
N LEU A 10 20.27 22.76 16.62
CA LEU A 10 20.51 24.09 17.14
C LEU A 10 20.73 25.11 16.02
N GLU A 11 21.42 24.75 14.94
CA GLU A 11 21.59 25.62 13.76
C GLU A 11 20.24 25.80 13.04
N PHE A 12 19.44 24.75 12.91
CA PHE A 12 18.09 24.82 12.37
C PHE A 12 17.19 25.74 13.18
N LEU A 13 17.22 25.68 14.51
CA LEU A 13 16.45 26.56 15.39
C LEU A 13 16.91 28.04 15.25
N ARG A 14 18.21 28.30 15.04
CA ARG A 14 18.70 29.66 14.81
C ARG A 14 18.19 30.24 13.49
N LEU A 15 18.20 29.42 12.41
CA LEU A 15 17.72 29.83 11.09
C LEU A 15 16.20 30.02 11.05
N THR A 16 15.43 29.21 11.79
CA THR A 16 13.97 29.22 11.75
C THR A 16 13.31 30.06 12.83
N ARG A 17 14.09 30.70 13.72
CA ARG A 17 13.59 31.45 14.90
C ARG A 17 12.59 32.59 14.57
N ARG A 18 12.58 33.08 13.33
CA ARG A 18 11.68 34.17 12.87
C ARG A 18 10.58 33.67 11.92
N LEU A 19 10.54 32.36 11.61
CA LEU A 19 9.62 31.79 10.66
C LEU A 19 8.39 31.20 11.36
N SER A 20 7.24 31.33 10.73
CA SER A 20 6.03 30.63 11.15
C SER A 20 6.15 29.11 10.89
N ASN A 21 5.36 28.29 11.58
CA ASN A 21 5.34 26.84 11.37
C ASN A 21 5.05 26.47 9.91
N GLN A 22 4.19 27.22 9.23
CA GLN A 22 3.88 26.99 7.80
C GLN A 22 5.09 27.27 6.91
N GLN A 23 5.83 28.37 7.16
CA GLN A 23 7.04 28.71 6.41
C GLN A 23 8.13 27.66 6.61
N ILE A 24 8.28 27.15 7.84
CA ILE A 24 9.21 26.04 8.13
C ILE A 24 8.84 24.80 7.34
N MET A 25 7.55 24.44 7.28
CA MET A 25 7.08 23.29 6.53
C MET A 25 7.33 23.43 5.02
N MET A 26 7.12 24.62 4.45
CA MET A 26 7.42 24.90 3.03
C MET A 26 8.91 24.76 2.74
N LEU A 27 9.78 25.30 3.60
CA LEU A 27 11.24 25.20 3.45
C LEU A 27 11.71 23.74 3.54
N LEU A 28 11.19 22.99 4.49
CA LEU A 28 11.49 21.57 4.63
C LEU A 28 10.97 20.76 3.44
N ALA A 29 9.82 21.14 2.87
CA ALA A 29 9.28 20.52 1.66
C ALA A 29 10.19 20.68 0.45
N VAL A 30 10.82 21.88 0.28
CA VAL A 30 11.86 22.08 -0.75
C VAL A 30 13.05 21.15 -0.53
N VAL A 31 13.56 21.06 0.70
CA VAL A 31 14.70 20.18 1.02
C VAL A 31 14.35 18.71 0.75
N VAL A 32 13.15 18.27 1.14
CA VAL A 32 12.66 16.91 0.87
C VAL A 32 12.54 16.68 -0.62
N GLY A 33 12.00 17.65 -1.39
CA GLY A 33 11.86 17.57 -2.84
C GLY A 33 13.21 17.41 -3.55
N VAL A 34 14.20 18.22 -3.18
CA VAL A 34 15.57 18.11 -3.74
C VAL A 34 16.17 16.74 -3.46
N LEU A 35 16.10 16.26 -2.22
CA LEU A 35 16.70 14.98 -1.84
C LEU A 35 15.94 13.80 -2.45
N ALA A 36 14.62 13.86 -2.58
CA ALA A 36 13.82 12.84 -3.26
C ALA A 36 14.13 12.79 -4.76
N GLY A 37 14.25 13.96 -5.42
CA GLY A 37 14.66 14.06 -6.83
C GLY A 37 16.05 13.50 -7.08
N LEU A 38 17.02 13.80 -6.20
CA LEU A 38 18.35 13.19 -6.27
C LEU A 38 18.32 11.69 -6.04
N GLY A 39 17.52 11.21 -5.09
CA GLY A 39 17.34 9.78 -4.84
C GLY A 39 16.79 9.03 -6.05
N THR A 40 15.82 9.63 -6.74
CA THR A 40 15.24 9.11 -7.99
C THR A 40 16.28 9.07 -9.10
N TYR A 41 17.04 10.12 -9.28
CA TYR A 41 18.12 10.17 -10.27
C TYR A 41 19.20 9.09 -10.02
N LEU A 42 19.61 8.92 -8.77
CA LEU A 42 20.57 7.88 -8.40
C LEU A 42 20.04 6.47 -8.66
N PHE A 43 18.75 6.25 -8.43
CA PHE A 43 18.10 4.98 -8.77
C PHE A 43 18.20 4.67 -10.26
N GLU A 44 17.83 5.62 -11.11
CA GLU A 44 17.85 5.44 -12.55
C GLU A 44 19.26 5.29 -13.12
N MET A 45 20.21 6.08 -12.60
CA MET A 45 21.62 5.94 -12.97
C MET A 45 22.14 4.54 -12.63
N LEU A 46 21.79 4.00 -11.47
CA LEU A 46 22.16 2.64 -11.07
C LEU A 46 21.46 1.61 -11.95
N LEU A 47 20.17 1.78 -12.24
CA LEU A 47 19.38 0.90 -13.09
C LEU A 47 19.97 0.84 -14.52
N HIS A 48 20.22 2.01 -15.13
CA HIS A 48 20.84 2.07 -16.46
C HIS A 48 22.26 1.53 -16.48
N GLY A 49 23.02 1.78 -15.40
CA GLY A 49 24.38 1.23 -15.26
C GLY A 49 24.39 -0.31 -15.23
N ILE A 50 23.43 -0.92 -14.53
CA ILE A 50 23.29 -2.39 -14.51
C ILE A 50 22.85 -2.91 -15.88
N LYS A 51 21.79 -2.32 -16.49
CA LYS A 51 21.31 -2.73 -17.82
C LYS A 51 22.41 -2.62 -18.89
N SER A 52 23.09 -1.48 -18.97
CA SER A 52 24.17 -1.25 -19.95
C SER A 52 25.38 -2.14 -19.70
N GLY A 53 25.71 -2.42 -18.43
CA GLY A 53 26.75 -3.38 -18.07
C GLY A 53 26.45 -4.79 -18.59
N LEU A 54 25.23 -5.27 -18.39
CA LEU A 54 24.80 -6.60 -18.85
C LEU A 54 24.82 -6.72 -20.39
N ILE A 55 24.35 -5.69 -21.11
CA ILE A 55 24.34 -5.67 -22.58
C ILE A 55 25.77 -5.61 -23.15
N ARG A 56 26.66 -4.83 -22.50
CA ARG A 56 28.06 -4.67 -22.98
C ARG A 56 28.90 -5.92 -22.83
N TRP A 57 28.60 -6.75 -21.84
CA TRP A 57 29.38 -7.99 -21.57
C TRP A 57 28.95 -9.15 -22.45
N PHE A 58 27.74 -9.11 -23.05
CA PHE A 58 27.20 -10.18 -23.86
C PHE A 58 26.55 -9.60 -25.13
N PRO A 59 27.10 -9.83 -26.33
CA PRO A 59 26.53 -9.31 -27.58
C PRO A 59 25.14 -9.88 -27.87
N VAL A 60 24.32 -9.04 -28.51
CA VAL A 60 22.87 -9.23 -28.74
C VAL A 60 22.52 -10.58 -29.41
N ASP A 61 23.41 -11.16 -30.20
CA ASP A 61 23.15 -12.43 -30.91
C ASP A 61 23.08 -13.68 -29.98
N SER A 62 23.62 -13.59 -28.77
CA SER A 62 23.52 -14.65 -27.74
C SER A 62 22.51 -14.35 -26.63
N ALA A 63 21.75 -13.25 -26.75
CA ALA A 63 20.90 -12.72 -25.69
C ALA A 63 19.73 -13.65 -25.30
N HIS A 64 19.24 -14.49 -26.22
CA HIS A 64 18.07 -15.34 -25.98
C HIS A 64 18.21 -16.25 -24.76
N ILE A 65 19.34 -16.91 -24.57
CA ILE A 65 19.54 -17.84 -23.44
C ILE A 65 19.80 -17.07 -22.14
N LEU A 66 20.39 -15.88 -22.21
CA LEU A 66 20.69 -15.04 -21.05
C LEU A 66 19.43 -14.46 -20.39
N PHE A 67 18.38 -14.20 -21.17
CA PHE A 67 17.07 -13.82 -20.62
C PHE A 67 16.46 -14.87 -19.69
N LEU A 68 16.86 -16.13 -19.84
CA LEU A 68 16.45 -17.21 -18.95
C LEU A 68 17.10 -17.12 -17.56
N ILE A 69 18.34 -16.61 -17.49
CA ILE A 69 19.19 -16.68 -16.29
C ILE A 69 19.22 -15.35 -15.54
N TYR A 70 19.27 -14.20 -16.23
CA TYR A 70 19.43 -12.89 -15.62
C TYR A 70 18.38 -12.58 -14.54
N PRO A 71 17.06 -12.82 -14.76
CA PRO A 71 16.06 -12.53 -13.74
C PRO A 71 16.25 -13.36 -12.47
N ALA A 72 16.67 -14.61 -12.62
CA ALA A 72 16.99 -15.48 -11.48
C ALA A 72 18.16 -14.92 -10.66
N VAL A 73 19.23 -14.50 -11.34
CA VAL A 73 20.41 -13.88 -10.70
C VAL A 73 20.01 -12.60 -9.97
N GLY A 74 19.21 -11.75 -10.61
CA GLY A 74 18.70 -10.50 -10.00
C GLY A 74 17.92 -10.73 -8.73
N ILE A 75 16.97 -11.69 -8.73
CA ILE A 75 16.21 -12.08 -7.55
C ILE A 75 17.11 -12.60 -6.42
N ILE A 76 18.09 -13.45 -6.75
CA ILE A 76 19.03 -14.00 -5.77
C ILE A 76 19.86 -12.88 -5.15
N LEU A 77 20.47 -12.02 -5.96
CA LEU A 77 21.27 -10.88 -5.48
C LEU A 77 20.47 -9.92 -4.62
N ALA A 78 19.27 -9.54 -5.06
CA ALA A 78 18.38 -8.69 -4.28
C ALA A 78 17.99 -9.33 -2.93
N THR A 79 17.65 -10.62 -2.93
CA THR A 79 17.30 -11.34 -1.70
C THR A 79 18.50 -11.45 -0.76
N LEU A 80 19.70 -11.74 -1.25
CA LEU A 80 20.91 -11.80 -0.44
C LEU A 80 21.24 -10.43 0.16
N PHE A 81 21.11 -9.37 -0.62
CA PHE A 81 21.27 -7.99 -0.16
C PHE A 81 20.28 -7.66 0.98
N VAL A 82 18.98 -7.96 0.78
CA VAL A 82 17.95 -7.76 1.80
C VAL A 82 18.24 -8.57 3.07
N LYS A 83 18.59 -9.85 2.93
CA LYS A 83 18.79 -10.77 4.06
C LYS A 83 20.03 -10.45 4.90
N TYR A 84 21.17 -10.17 4.25
CA TYR A 84 22.46 -10.05 4.94
C TYR A 84 22.84 -8.60 5.27
N ILE A 85 22.50 -7.63 4.39
CA ILE A 85 22.89 -6.23 4.54
C ILE A 85 21.77 -5.42 5.17
N VAL A 86 20.55 -5.48 4.61
CA VAL A 86 19.43 -4.64 5.06
C VAL A 86 18.82 -5.18 6.36
N ARG A 87 18.61 -6.48 6.43
CA ARG A 87 17.98 -7.20 7.57
C ARG A 87 16.58 -6.67 7.93
N ASP A 88 15.89 -6.11 6.96
CA ASP A 88 14.54 -5.54 7.09
C ASP A 88 13.78 -5.78 5.78
N ASN A 89 12.45 -5.86 5.82
CA ASN A 89 11.66 -6.04 4.60
C ASN A 89 11.55 -4.71 3.83
N ILE A 90 11.99 -4.66 2.57
CA ILE A 90 11.90 -3.48 1.69
C ILE A 90 11.10 -3.77 0.41
N SER A 91 10.53 -4.96 0.27
CA SER A 91 9.88 -5.41 -0.97
C SER A 91 8.51 -4.75 -1.23
N GLU A 92 7.77 -4.38 -0.18
CA GLU A 92 6.41 -3.83 -0.29
C GLU A 92 6.41 -2.32 0.00
N GLY A 93 7.05 -1.51 -0.86
CA GLY A 93 7.36 -0.10 -0.59
C GLY A 93 6.16 0.75 -0.16
N VAL A 94 5.06 0.80 -0.95
CA VAL A 94 3.88 1.63 -0.66
C VAL A 94 3.12 1.10 0.57
N THR A 95 2.88 -0.21 0.65
CA THR A 95 2.24 -0.86 1.81
C THR A 95 3.00 -0.57 3.10
N ARG A 96 4.35 -0.52 3.02
CA ARG A 96 5.20 -0.22 4.16
C ARG A 96 5.12 1.24 4.59
N VAL A 97 4.96 2.17 3.65
CA VAL A 97 4.69 3.58 3.95
C VAL A 97 3.38 3.72 4.70
N LEU A 98 2.31 3.09 4.21
CA LEU A 98 1.00 3.04 4.88
C LEU A 98 1.11 2.44 6.29
N TYR A 99 1.83 1.34 6.46
CA TYR A 99 2.08 0.72 7.76
C TYR A 99 2.84 1.65 8.73
N ALA A 100 3.85 2.39 8.22
CA ALA A 100 4.60 3.34 9.04
C ALA A 100 3.73 4.50 9.51
N MET A 101 2.80 4.98 8.67
CA MET A 101 1.82 6.00 9.03
C MET A 101 0.83 5.48 10.08
N SER A 102 0.33 4.24 9.90
CA SER A 102 -0.67 3.63 10.79
C SER A 102 -0.13 3.23 12.16
N ARG A 103 1.03 2.58 12.20
CA ARG A 103 1.49 1.87 13.41
C ARG A 103 2.82 2.35 13.97
N ARG A 104 3.60 3.12 13.23
CA ARG A 104 4.95 3.54 13.64
C ARG A 104 5.13 5.04 13.81
N ASN A 105 4.05 5.80 14.02
CA ASN A 105 4.10 7.26 14.15
C ASN A 105 4.90 7.91 13.00
N SER A 106 4.67 7.45 11.77
CA SER A 106 5.36 7.93 10.56
C SER A 106 6.89 7.81 10.61
N ARG A 107 7.42 6.84 11.37
CA ARG A 107 8.87 6.63 11.52
C ARG A 107 9.34 5.51 10.60
N ILE A 108 10.16 5.86 9.62
CA ILE A 108 10.82 4.92 8.71
C ILE A 108 12.31 4.85 9.05
N ALA A 109 12.89 3.64 9.01
CA ALA A 109 14.30 3.42 9.31
C ALA A 109 15.20 4.16 8.31
N ARG A 110 16.34 4.70 8.78
CA ARG A 110 17.25 5.52 7.97
C ARG A 110 17.85 4.79 6.77
N HIS A 111 18.08 3.49 6.90
CA HIS A 111 18.64 2.72 5.79
C HIS A 111 17.73 2.72 4.56
N ASN A 112 16.39 2.85 4.70
CA ASN A 112 15.46 2.90 3.57
C ASN A 112 15.67 4.12 2.65
N CYS A 113 16.44 5.13 3.06
CA CYS A 113 16.82 6.25 2.18
C CYS A 113 17.72 5.81 1.01
N TRP A 114 18.35 4.63 1.06
CA TRP A 114 19.24 4.13 0.01
C TRP A 114 19.07 2.63 -0.31
N THR A 115 18.64 1.81 0.68
CA THR A 115 18.57 0.36 0.50
C THR A 115 17.51 -0.05 -0.51
N SER A 116 16.38 0.68 -0.56
CA SER A 116 15.33 0.44 -1.54
C SER A 116 15.78 0.77 -2.96
N ILE A 117 16.64 1.78 -3.13
CA ILE A 117 17.28 2.13 -4.41
C ILE A 117 18.11 0.95 -4.91
N VAL A 118 19.00 0.44 -4.08
CA VAL A 118 19.90 -0.67 -4.48
C VAL A 118 19.13 -1.95 -4.76
N GLY A 119 18.20 -2.33 -3.86
CA GLY A 119 17.40 -3.55 -4.03
C GLY A 119 16.52 -3.53 -5.28
N GLY A 120 15.84 -2.39 -5.51
CA GLY A 120 14.99 -2.20 -6.68
C GLY A 120 15.77 -2.16 -7.99
N ALA A 121 16.84 -1.36 -8.06
CA ALA A 121 17.67 -1.26 -9.26
C ALA A 121 18.33 -2.60 -9.61
N THR A 122 18.76 -3.39 -8.61
CA THR A 122 19.30 -4.73 -8.86
C THR A 122 18.21 -5.67 -9.41
N THR A 123 17.02 -5.70 -8.81
CA THR A 123 15.94 -6.57 -9.29
C THR A 123 15.55 -6.23 -10.72
N ILE A 124 15.27 -4.96 -11.01
CA ILE A 124 14.76 -4.50 -12.31
C ILE A 124 15.86 -4.53 -13.37
N GLY A 125 17.08 -4.11 -13.01
CA GLY A 125 18.23 -4.08 -13.92
C GLY A 125 18.60 -5.45 -14.47
N PHE A 126 18.42 -6.51 -13.68
CA PHE A 126 18.56 -7.90 -14.13
C PHE A 126 17.31 -8.49 -14.77
N GLY A 127 16.28 -7.68 -15.04
CA GLY A 127 15.08 -8.10 -15.77
C GLY A 127 13.92 -8.59 -14.92
N GLY A 128 13.94 -8.37 -13.62
CA GLY A 128 12.76 -8.61 -12.77
C GLY A 128 11.55 -7.80 -13.27
N SER A 129 10.42 -8.47 -13.47
CA SER A 129 9.22 -7.91 -14.13
C SER A 129 8.38 -7.04 -13.21
N VAL A 130 8.97 -6.00 -12.63
CA VAL A 130 8.38 -5.11 -11.62
C VAL A 130 8.72 -3.64 -11.89
N GLY A 131 8.02 -2.73 -11.22
CA GLY A 131 8.21 -1.28 -11.40
C GLY A 131 9.14 -0.65 -10.37
N PRO A 132 9.71 0.54 -10.69
CA PRO A 132 10.62 1.30 -9.84
C PRO A 132 9.91 2.09 -8.73
N GLU A 133 8.59 2.26 -8.82
CA GLU A 133 7.84 3.23 -8.02
C GLU A 133 7.86 2.89 -6.52
N ALA A 134 7.63 1.62 -6.17
CA ALA A 134 7.59 1.21 -4.77
C ALA A 134 8.92 1.42 -4.04
N PRO A 135 10.10 1.04 -4.60
CA PRO A 135 11.39 1.40 -4.03
C PRO A 135 11.61 2.90 -3.88
N ILE A 136 11.21 3.69 -4.88
CA ILE A 136 11.42 5.15 -4.89
C ILE A 136 10.50 5.85 -3.91
N VAL A 137 9.21 5.49 -3.87
CA VAL A 137 8.24 6.01 -2.90
C VAL A 137 8.68 5.73 -1.47
N LEU A 138 9.17 4.52 -1.18
CA LEU A 138 9.71 4.19 0.14
C LEU A 138 10.96 5.01 0.47
N THR A 139 11.84 5.25 -0.51
CA THR A 139 13.03 6.10 -0.35
C THR A 139 12.64 7.54 -0.03
N GLY A 140 11.74 8.13 -0.82
CA GLY A 140 11.25 9.49 -0.59
C GLY A 140 10.55 9.64 0.76
N ALA A 141 9.66 8.71 1.11
CA ALA A 141 9.00 8.65 2.40
C ALA A 141 10.00 8.55 3.57
N ALA A 142 11.06 7.73 3.42
CA ALA A 142 12.12 7.60 4.41
C ALA A 142 12.91 8.91 4.57
N ILE A 143 13.19 9.62 3.47
CA ILE A 143 13.85 10.93 3.49
C ILE A 143 12.98 11.92 4.28
N GLY A 144 11.70 12.08 3.92
CA GLY A 144 10.77 12.99 4.60
C GLY A 144 10.60 12.66 6.08
N SER A 145 10.41 11.39 6.43
CA SER A 145 10.31 10.91 7.82
C SER A 145 11.57 11.22 8.64
N ASN A 146 12.77 11.02 8.09
CA ASN A 146 14.02 11.26 8.81
C ASN A 146 14.34 12.75 8.94
N ILE A 147 13.97 13.60 7.97
CA ILE A 147 14.06 15.05 8.07
C ILE A 147 13.12 15.57 9.17
N GLY A 148 11.86 15.12 9.20
CA GLY A 148 10.89 15.46 10.26
C GLY A 148 11.41 15.12 11.65
N ARG A 149 12.03 13.94 11.81
CA ARG A 149 12.66 13.52 13.07
C ARG A 149 13.89 14.35 13.44
N LEU A 150 14.70 14.73 12.45
CA LEU A 150 15.89 15.57 12.68
C LEU A 150 15.48 16.96 13.15
N ALA A 151 14.40 17.50 12.57
CA ALA A 151 13.79 18.78 12.97
C ALA A 151 12.93 18.68 14.25
N ARG A 152 12.81 17.50 14.86
CA ARG A 152 12.02 17.23 16.08
C ARG A 152 10.55 17.65 15.95
N LEU A 153 9.96 17.45 14.76
CA LEU A 153 8.58 17.78 14.52
C LEU A 153 7.62 16.77 15.20
N ASN A 154 6.40 17.23 15.48
CA ASN A 154 5.33 16.38 15.97
C ASN A 154 4.90 15.33 14.92
N TYR A 155 4.03 14.39 15.32
CA TYR A 155 3.54 13.32 14.45
C TYR A 155 2.92 13.87 13.15
N LYS A 156 2.01 14.86 13.26
CA LYS A 156 1.28 15.44 12.12
C LYS A 156 2.22 16.02 11.06
N HIS A 157 3.19 16.85 11.48
CA HIS A 157 4.16 17.45 10.57
C HIS A 157 5.18 16.43 10.02
N THR A 158 5.55 15.41 10.82
CA THR A 158 6.41 14.33 10.35
C THR A 158 5.69 13.48 9.30
N THR A 159 4.39 13.18 9.50
CA THR A 159 3.54 12.50 8.51
C THR A 159 3.45 13.30 7.22
N LEU A 160 3.22 14.61 7.33
CA LEU A 160 3.17 15.48 6.15
C LEU A 160 4.49 15.47 5.37
N LEU A 161 5.65 15.56 6.03
CA LEU A 161 6.95 15.50 5.35
C LEU A 161 7.25 14.12 4.75
N LEU A 162 6.83 13.04 5.43
CA LEU A 162 6.89 11.67 4.87
C LEU A 162 6.09 11.61 3.56
N CYS A 163 4.88 12.13 3.55
CA CYS A 163 4.01 12.22 2.38
C CYS A 163 4.60 13.12 1.29
N CYS A 164 5.16 14.28 1.66
CA CYS A 164 5.90 15.14 0.73
C CYS A 164 7.03 14.38 0.04
N GLY A 165 7.80 13.57 0.78
CA GLY A 165 8.88 12.76 0.22
C GLY A 165 8.39 11.67 -0.72
N ALA A 166 7.32 10.96 -0.34
CA ALA A 166 6.71 9.92 -1.16
C ALA A 166 6.18 10.47 -2.50
N GLY A 167 5.37 11.55 -2.44
CA GLY A 167 4.82 12.21 -3.62
C GLY A 167 5.90 12.85 -4.49
N ALA A 168 6.89 13.51 -3.89
CA ALA A 168 8.02 14.10 -4.59
C ALA A 168 8.85 13.06 -5.36
N ALA A 169 9.10 11.89 -4.78
CA ALA A 169 9.83 10.82 -5.44
C ALA A 169 9.04 10.24 -6.63
N LEU A 170 7.72 10.08 -6.49
CA LEU A 170 6.84 9.67 -7.58
C LEU A 170 6.77 10.73 -8.68
N ALA A 171 6.64 12.01 -8.30
CA ALA A 171 6.64 13.13 -9.22
C ALA A 171 7.94 13.20 -10.04
N ALA A 172 9.09 12.93 -9.41
CA ALA A 172 10.38 12.94 -10.08
C ALA A 172 10.56 11.79 -11.07
N ILE A 173 10.14 10.54 -10.71
CA ILE A 173 10.32 9.38 -11.60
C ILE A 173 9.48 9.51 -12.87
N PHE A 174 8.25 10.04 -12.76
CA PHE A 174 7.34 10.20 -13.89
C PHE A 174 7.38 11.59 -14.51
N LYS A 175 8.16 12.54 -13.96
CA LYS A 175 8.15 13.97 -14.34
C LYS A 175 6.74 14.59 -14.28
N ALA A 176 5.91 14.13 -13.35
CA ALA A 176 4.48 14.36 -13.21
C ALA A 176 4.15 14.95 -11.82
N PRO A 177 4.27 16.27 -11.63
CA PRO A 177 4.13 16.90 -10.31
C PRO A 177 2.71 16.82 -9.73
N ILE A 178 1.66 16.94 -10.55
CA ILE A 178 0.26 16.84 -10.09
C ILE A 178 -0.02 15.42 -9.63
N THR A 179 0.43 14.43 -10.40
CA THR A 179 0.30 13.01 -10.05
C THR A 179 0.92 12.69 -8.68
N GLY A 180 2.10 13.25 -8.39
CA GLY A 180 2.74 13.06 -7.09
C GLY A 180 1.91 13.56 -5.92
N VAL A 181 1.20 14.68 -6.07
CA VAL A 181 0.27 15.21 -5.07
C VAL A 181 -0.97 14.34 -4.94
N VAL A 182 -1.61 14.02 -6.06
CA VAL A 182 -2.85 13.24 -6.07
C VAL A 182 -2.62 11.82 -5.53
N PHE A 183 -1.48 11.20 -5.84
CA PHE A 183 -1.07 9.91 -5.29
C PHE A 183 -1.05 9.92 -3.74
N VAL A 184 -0.53 10.98 -3.16
CA VAL A 184 -0.48 11.11 -1.69
C VAL A 184 -1.87 11.25 -1.10
N LEU A 185 -2.74 12.04 -1.74
CA LEU A 185 -4.11 12.26 -1.26
C LEU A 185 -4.97 11.00 -1.39
N GLU A 186 -4.84 10.27 -2.48
CA GLU A 186 -5.72 9.15 -2.81
C GLU A 186 -5.18 7.81 -2.28
N ILE A 187 -3.90 7.50 -2.47
CA ILE A 187 -3.32 6.20 -2.08
C ILE A 187 -2.76 6.23 -0.66
N LEU A 188 -2.07 7.30 -0.26
CA LEU A 188 -1.58 7.43 1.11
C LEU A 188 -2.62 8.02 2.07
N MET A 189 -3.81 8.37 1.56
CA MET A 189 -4.97 8.79 2.34
C MET A 189 -4.69 9.99 3.26
N LEU A 190 -3.90 10.96 2.78
CA LEU A 190 -3.64 12.18 3.53
C LEU A 190 -4.83 13.15 3.44
N ASP A 191 -5.25 13.71 4.57
CA ASP A 191 -6.33 14.70 4.63
C ASP A 191 -6.04 15.95 3.80
N ILE A 192 -7.02 16.37 2.97
CA ILE A 192 -6.94 17.57 2.14
C ILE A 192 -7.18 18.79 3.02
N THR A 193 -6.12 19.53 3.32
CA THR A 193 -6.18 20.83 3.98
C THR A 193 -5.26 21.82 3.27
N ALA A 194 -5.55 23.10 3.32
CA ALA A 194 -4.64 24.11 2.74
C ALA A 194 -3.22 23.99 3.31
N GLY A 195 -3.09 23.60 4.57
CA GLY A 195 -1.81 23.38 5.24
C GLY A 195 -1.05 22.14 4.75
N SER A 196 -1.71 21.14 4.16
CA SER A 196 -1.07 19.92 3.63
C SER A 196 -0.78 19.99 2.13
N VAL A 197 -1.68 20.58 1.34
CA VAL A 197 -1.56 20.60 -0.13
C VAL A 197 -0.40 21.46 -0.60
N ILE A 198 -0.17 22.64 0.01
CA ILE A 198 0.90 23.57 -0.42
C ILE A 198 2.30 22.95 -0.24
N PRO A 199 2.69 22.38 0.92
CA PRO A 199 3.97 21.69 1.06
C PRO A 199 4.13 20.50 0.09
N LEU A 200 3.06 19.74 -0.17
CA LEU A 200 3.08 18.63 -1.15
C LEU A 200 3.38 19.13 -2.56
N LEU A 201 2.70 20.19 -3.01
CA LEU A 201 2.95 20.82 -4.31
C LEU A 201 4.39 21.31 -4.42
N ILE A 202 4.90 22.03 -3.40
CA ILE A 202 6.28 22.52 -3.37
C ILE A 202 7.27 21.36 -3.49
N ALA A 203 7.09 20.28 -2.72
CA ALA A 203 7.98 19.13 -2.77
C ALA A 203 7.95 18.43 -4.14
N SER A 204 6.76 18.21 -4.69
CA SER A 204 6.56 17.56 -6.00
C SER A 204 7.16 18.39 -7.15
N ILE A 205 6.88 19.70 -7.20
CA ILE A 205 7.44 20.59 -8.21
C ILE A 205 8.97 20.65 -8.09
N THR A 206 9.50 20.78 -6.87
CA THR A 206 10.95 20.83 -6.65
C THR A 206 11.63 19.55 -7.13
N ALA A 207 11.07 18.38 -6.82
CA ALA A 207 11.63 17.10 -7.23
C ALA A 207 11.54 16.88 -8.76
N THR A 208 10.42 17.28 -9.38
CA THR A 208 10.25 17.23 -10.84
C THR A 208 11.22 18.17 -11.53
N THR A 209 11.42 19.39 -11.01
CA THR A 209 12.41 20.35 -11.53
C THR A 209 13.82 19.76 -11.45
N MET A 210 14.17 19.12 -10.34
CA MET A 210 15.45 18.39 -10.21
C MET A 210 15.58 17.27 -11.25
N ALA A 211 14.49 16.53 -11.50
CA ALA A 211 14.49 15.48 -12.54
C ALA A 211 14.73 16.09 -13.94
N PHE A 212 14.09 17.21 -14.28
CA PHE A 212 14.33 17.90 -15.55
C PHE A 212 15.77 18.42 -15.66
N MET A 213 16.34 19.00 -14.60
CA MET A 213 17.71 19.48 -14.60
C MET A 213 18.75 18.37 -14.78
N LEU A 214 18.51 17.19 -14.22
CA LEU A 214 19.47 16.09 -14.22
C LEU A 214 19.31 15.14 -15.42
N ARG A 215 18.09 15.01 -15.96
CA ARG A 215 17.72 14.04 -17.01
C ARG A 215 17.26 14.67 -18.33
N GLY A 216 17.21 16.02 -18.40
CA GLY A 216 16.65 16.71 -19.55
C GLY A 216 15.13 16.70 -19.60
N PHE A 217 14.59 17.36 -20.62
CA PHE A 217 13.15 17.54 -20.82
C PHE A 217 12.48 16.40 -21.61
N ASP A 218 13.24 15.37 -22.01
CA ASP A 218 12.67 14.28 -22.79
C ASP A 218 11.51 13.62 -22.03
N PRO A 219 10.34 13.45 -22.66
CA PRO A 219 9.21 12.79 -22.04
C PRO A 219 9.55 11.30 -21.78
N ILE A 220 8.99 10.74 -20.72
CA ILE A 220 9.15 9.31 -20.40
C ILE A 220 8.46 8.45 -21.46
N LEU A 221 7.29 8.88 -21.89
CA LEU A 221 6.62 8.34 -23.06
C LEU A 221 6.85 9.34 -24.21
N ALA A 222 7.64 8.94 -25.19
CA ALA A 222 7.87 9.75 -26.39
C ALA A 222 6.63 9.73 -27.31
N VAL A 223 5.45 10.07 -26.78
CA VAL A 223 4.18 10.04 -27.49
C VAL A 223 3.68 11.47 -27.66
N THR A 224 3.56 11.89 -28.92
CA THR A 224 2.81 13.09 -29.31
C THR A 224 1.50 12.62 -29.92
N LEU A 225 0.37 13.00 -29.31
CA LEU A 225 -0.95 12.73 -29.89
C LEU A 225 -1.05 13.45 -31.22
N ALA A 226 -1.20 12.70 -32.31
CA ALA A 226 -1.48 13.25 -33.61
C ALA A 226 -2.94 13.75 -33.68
N PRO A 227 -3.31 14.69 -34.62
CA PRO A 227 -4.69 15.06 -34.79
C PRO A 227 -5.64 13.87 -35.06
N ALA A 228 -5.14 12.81 -35.68
CA ALA A 228 -5.85 11.55 -35.91
C ALA A 228 -6.14 10.76 -34.63
N ASP A 229 -5.41 11.02 -33.54
CA ASP A 229 -5.61 10.39 -32.24
C ASP A 229 -6.61 11.14 -31.35
N ALA A 230 -7.23 12.23 -31.88
CA ALA A 230 -8.19 13.05 -31.18
C ALA A 230 -9.45 12.24 -30.83
N PHE A 231 -9.98 12.51 -29.65
CA PHE A 231 -11.22 11.90 -29.18
C PHE A 231 -12.42 12.33 -29.99
N GLU A 232 -13.20 11.36 -30.47
CA GLU A 232 -14.48 11.56 -31.12
C GLU A 232 -15.64 10.98 -30.31
N LEU A 233 -16.81 11.66 -30.35
CA LEU A 233 -17.96 11.29 -29.48
C LEU A 233 -18.51 9.89 -29.76
N TRP A 234 -18.43 9.40 -31.02
CA TRP A 234 -18.88 8.05 -31.35
C TRP A 234 -18.06 6.94 -30.66
N GLN A 235 -16.85 7.25 -30.20
CA GLN A 235 -15.97 6.31 -29.50
C GLN A 235 -16.36 6.09 -28.03
N ILE A 236 -17.29 6.89 -27.46
CA ILE A 236 -17.71 6.76 -26.06
C ILE A 236 -18.12 5.32 -25.69
N PRO A 237 -18.95 4.61 -26.47
CA PRO A 237 -19.31 3.23 -26.14
C PRO A 237 -18.10 2.29 -26.06
N LEU A 238 -17.06 2.52 -26.87
CA LEU A 238 -15.83 1.74 -26.85
C LEU A 238 -15.00 2.02 -25.59
N PHE A 239 -14.95 3.28 -25.12
CA PHE A 239 -14.27 3.61 -23.87
C PHE A 239 -15.03 3.09 -22.65
N ILE A 240 -16.36 3.00 -22.70
CA ILE A 240 -17.17 2.33 -21.68
C ILE A 240 -16.82 0.82 -21.67
N LEU A 241 -16.78 0.18 -22.83
CA LEU A 241 -16.39 -1.23 -22.95
C LEU A 241 -14.95 -1.45 -22.45
N LEU A 242 -14.03 -0.56 -22.83
CA LEU A 242 -12.65 -0.58 -22.34
C LEU A 242 -12.60 -0.47 -20.82
N GLY A 243 -13.42 0.39 -20.22
CA GLY A 243 -13.52 0.54 -18.75
C GLY A 243 -13.93 -0.76 -18.06
N VAL A 244 -14.92 -1.46 -18.60
CA VAL A 244 -15.36 -2.76 -18.08
C VAL A 244 -14.24 -3.80 -18.23
N LEU A 245 -13.58 -3.89 -19.37
CA LEU A 245 -12.47 -4.82 -19.59
C LEU A 245 -11.30 -4.51 -18.66
N CYS A 246 -10.95 -3.24 -18.47
CA CYS A 246 -9.92 -2.81 -17.55
C CYS A 246 -10.25 -3.18 -16.08
N GLY A 247 -11.50 -3.02 -15.66
CA GLY A 247 -11.94 -3.43 -14.33
C GLY A 247 -11.85 -4.95 -14.10
N LEU A 248 -12.24 -5.74 -15.10
CA LEU A 248 -12.06 -7.20 -15.04
C LEU A 248 -10.58 -7.60 -15.01
N MET A 249 -9.73 -6.87 -15.75
CA MET A 249 -8.29 -7.09 -15.72
C MET A 249 -7.66 -6.66 -14.40
N ALA A 250 -8.16 -5.61 -13.75
CA ALA A 250 -7.73 -5.19 -12.41
C ALA A 250 -8.05 -6.27 -11.36
N TRP A 251 -9.26 -6.80 -11.39
CA TRP A 251 -9.66 -7.93 -10.55
C TRP A 251 -8.81 -9.18 -10.80
N TYR A 252 -8.54 -9.51 -12.06
CA TYR A 252 -7.62 -10.60 -12.41
C TYR A 252 -6.22 -10.34 -11.82
N PHE A 253 -5.70 -9.11 -11.94
CA PHE A 253 -4.40 -8.70 -11.46
C PHE A 253 -4.26 -8.93 -9.94
N THR A 254 -5.21 -8.42 -9.15
CA THR A 254 -5.21 -8.55 -7.69
C THR A 254 -5.42 -9.99 -7.22
N SER A 255 -6.32 -10.72 -7.88
CA SER A 255 -6.60 -12.13 -7.60
C SER A 255 -5.41 -13.03 -7.92
N MET A 256 -4.78 -12.86 -9.10
CA MET A 256 -3.62 -13.64 -9.50
C MET A 256 -2.40 -13.34 -8.63
N ASN A 257 -2.18 -12.06 -8.28
CA ASN A 257 -1.12 -11.69 -7.34
C ASN A 257 -1.28 -12.40 -5.98
N SER A 258 -2.51 -12.49 -5.48
CA SER A 258 -2.82 -13.19 -4.23
C SER A 258 -2.58 -14.70 -4.35
N ARG A 259 -2.99 -15.33 -5.48
CA ARG A 259 -2.81 -16.79 -5.72
C ARG A 259 -1.33 -17.16 -5.85
N VAL A 260 -0.56 -16.40 -6.64
CA VAL A 260 0.89 -16.60 -6.77
C VAL A 260 1.57 -16.38 -5.42
N GLY A 261 1.15 -15.35 -4.67
CA GLY A 261 1.64 -15.11 -3.31
C GLY A 261 1.39 -16.28 -2.36
N ALA A 262 0.19 -16.89 -2.40
CA ALA A 262 -0.15 -18.07 -1.62
C ALA A 262 0.71 -19.29 -2.01
N PHE A 263 0.93 -19.52 -3.31
CA PHE A 263 1.81 -20.58 -3.81
C PHE A 263 3.23 -20.43 -3.26
N PHE A 264 3.85 -19.24 -3.36
CA PHE A 264 5.20 -19.03 -2.84
C PHE A 264 5.27 -19.04 -1.30
N LYS A 265 4.19 -18.70 -0.60
CA LYS A 265 4.13 -18.85 0.88
C LYS A 265 4.15 -20.31 1.32
N SER A 266 3.59 -21.23 0.54
CA SER A 266 3.61 -22.67 0.84
C SER A 266 5.01 -23.30 0.69
N ILE A 267 5.97 -22.57 0.10
CA ILE A 267 7.35 -23.04 -0.07
C ILE A 267 8.18 -22.60 1.15
N ASP A 268 8.60 -23.54 2.00
CA ASP A 268 9.30 -23.24 3.26
C ASP A 268 10.71 -22.70 3.04
N LYS A 269 11.46 -23.24 2.06
CA LYS A 269 12.88 -22.97 1.90
C LYS A 269 13.14 -21.89 0.85
N GLN A 270 13.89 -20.84 1.21
CA GLN A 270 14.17 -19.70 0.35
C GLN A 270 14.84 -20.09 -0.98
N TYR A 271 15.79 -21.06 -0.99
CA TYR A 271 16.43 -21.49 -2.23
C TYR A 271 15.44 -22.13 -3.21
N LYS A 272 14.38 -22.80 -2.72
CA LYS A 272 13.31 -23.33 -3.58
C LYS A 272 12.49 -22.20 -4.21
N LYS A 273 12.26 -21.09 -3.47
CA LYS A 273 11.61 -19.90 -4.03
C LYS A 273 12.42 -19.30 -5.16
N TRP A 274 13.73 -19.22 -5.00
CA TRP A 274 14.63 -18.76 -6.07
C TRP A 274 14.59 -19.64 -7.31
N LEU A 275 14.62 -20.96 -7.10
CA LEU A 275 14.59 -21.93 -8.21
C LEU A 275 13.28 -21.83 -9.00
N TRP A 276 12.14 -21.91 -8.30
CA TRP A 276 10.84 -21.80 -8.94
C TRP A 276 10.60 -20.40 -9.53
N GLY A 277 10.95 -19.36 -8.80
CA GLY A 277 10.81 -17.98 -9.27
C GLY A 277 11.68 -17.69 -10.50
N GLY A 278 12.94 -18.10 -10.47
CA GLY A 278 13.86 -17.98 -11.59
C GLY A 278 13.41 -18.78 -12.80
N ALA A 279 12.96 -20.03 -12.62
CA ALA A 279 12.48 -20.88 -13.70
C ALA A 279 11.22 -20.31 -14.36
N ILE A 280 10.20 -19.97 -13.56
CA ILE A 280 8.93 -19.41 -14.07
C ILE A 280 9.21 -18.11 -14.82
N LEU A 281 9.94 -17.18 -14.19
CA LEU A 281 10.21 -15.87 -14.77
C LEU A 281 11.08 -15.97 -16.02
N GLY A 282 12.14 -16.80 -15.98
CA GLY A 282 13.00 -17.02 -17.13
C GLY A 282 12.27 -17.61 -18.33
N ILE A 283 11.43 -18.63 -18.12
CA ILE A 283 10.62 -19.23 -19.18
C ILE A 283 9.64 -18.20 -19.76
N LEU A 284 8.94 -17.45 -18.89
CA LEU A 284 7.99 -16.45 -19.34
C LEU A 284 8.64 -15.34 -20.18
N ILE A 285 9.81 -14.85 -19.76
CA ILE A 285 10.54 -13.80 -20.50
C ILE A 285 11.13 -14.36 -21.81
N PHE A 286 11.58 -15.62 -21.80
CA PHE A 286 12.11 -16.28 -23.00
C PHE A 286 11.01 -16.44 -24.07
N VAL A 287 9.79 -16.76 -23.66
CA VAL A 287 8.63 -16.89 -24.55
C VAL A 287 8.07 -15.52 -24.94
N PHE A 288 7.97 -14.60 -23.98
CA PHE A 288 7.42 -13.25 -24.12
C PHE A 288 8.45 -12.20 -23.67
N PRO A 289 9.39 -11.80 -24.54
CA PRO A 289 10.43 -10.82 -24.20
C PRO A 289 9.93 -9.47 -23.65
N PRO A 290 8.76 -8.93 -24.03
CA PRO A 290 8.23 -7.70 -23.43
C PRO A 290 7.99 -7.78 -21.92
N LEU A 291 8.00 -8.97 -21.31
CA LEU A 291 7.89 -9.15 -19.85
C LEU A 291 9.17 -8.76 -19.10
N TYR A 292 10.30 -8.57 -19.79
CA TYR A 292 11.57 -8.20 -19.18
C TYR A 292 11.54 -6.82 -18.55
N GLY A 293 11.93 -6.72 -17.29
CA GLY A 293 12.01 -5.46 -16.55
C GLY A 293 10.66 -4.75 -16.39
N GLU A 294 10.66 -3.44 -16.49
CA GLU A 294 9.49 -2.58 -16.31
C GLU A 294 8.44 -2.78 -17.41
N GLY A 295 8.89 -3.00 -18.65
CA GLY A 295 8.06 -3.22 -19.82
C GLY A 295 7.71 -1.96 -20.62
N TYR A 296 8.33 -0.79 -20.31
CA TYR A 296 8.05 0.46 -21.03
C TYR A 296 8.31 0.36 -22.53
N GLU A 297 9.37 -0.33 -22.95
CA GLU A 297 9.70 -0.55 -24.35
C GLU A 297 8.56 -1.24 -25.12
N GLY A 298 7.89 -2.23 -24.49
CA GLY A 298 6.82 -2.98 -25.15
C GLY A 298 5.61 -2.14 -25.52
N PHE A 299 5.07 -1.31 -24.63
CA PHE A 299 3.92 -0.49 -24.98
C PHE A 299 4.30 0.76 -25.79
N THR A 300 5.55 1.24 -25.68
CA THR A 300 6.05 2.30 -26.55
C THR A 300 6.09 1.84 -28.01
N SER A 301 6.54 0.60 -28.30
CA SER A 301 6.49 0.02 -29.64
C SER A 301 5.05 -0.07 -30.17
N LEU A 302 4.06 -0.44 -29.32
CA LEU A 302 2.64 -0.43 -29.70
C LEU A 302 2.14 0.97 -30.07
N MET A 303 2.53 2.00 -29.31
CA MET A 303 2.14 3.38 -29.56
C MET A 303 2.74 3.95 -30.85
N HIS A 304 3.92 3.49 -31.27
CA HIS A 304 4.53 3.88 -32.53
C HIS A 304 4.01 3.09 -33.74
N GLY A 305 2.99 2.25 -33.57
CA GLY A 305 2.44 1.39 -34.62
C GLY A 305 3.31 0.17 -34.96
N ASN A 306 4.39 -0.06 -34.21
CA ASN A 306 5.38 -1.11 -34.46
C ASN A 306 5.08 -2.37 -33.62
N ALA A 307 3.83 -2.86 -33.63
CA ALA A 307 3.46 -4.07 -32.87
C ALA A 307 4.32 -5.30 -33.23
N GLN A 308 4.91 -5.32 -34.41
CA GLN A 308 5.82 -6.37 -34.87
C GLN A 308 7.13 -6.44 -34.06
N GLU A 309 7.59 -5.30 -33.51
CA GLU A 309 8.79 -5.24 -32.67
C GLU A 309 8.66 -6.03 -31.37
N LEU A 310 7.43 -6.24 -30.88
CA LEU A 310 7.17 -7.06 -29.69
C LEU A 310 7.66 -8.51 -29.84
N PHE A 311 7.77 -8.97 -31.09
CA PHE A 311 8.24 -10.31 -31.42
C PHE A 311 9.77 -10.42 -31.49
N ASN A 312 10.49 -9.29 -31.41
CA ASN A 312 11.94 -9.31 -31.39
C ASN A 312 12.44 -10.17 -30.24
N ASN A 313 13.33 -11.09 -30.56
CA ASN A 313 13.87 -12.08 -29.60
C ASN A 313 12.82 -13.07 -29.04
N SER A 314 11.61 -13.20 -29.61
CA SER A 314 10.60 -14.20 -29.23
C SER A 314 10.70 -15.46 -30.11
N LEU A 315 10.26 -16.59 -29.55
CA LEU A 315 10.04 -17.84 -30.30
C LEU A 315 9.03 -17.66 -31.44
N PHE A 316 8.16 -16.68 -31.34
CA PHE A 316 7.10 -16.39 -32.32
C PHE A 316 7.52 -15.39 -33.40
N TYR A 317 8.79 -14.98 -33.47
CA TYR A 317 9.29 -13.99 -34.43
C TYR A 317 8.88 -14.27 -35.88
N ARG A 318 8.81 -15.55 -36.26
CA ARG A 318 8.44 -15.99 -37.62
C ARG A 318 6.98 -15.64 -38.00
N PHE A 319 6.13 -15.39 -37.02
CA PHE A 319 4.69 -15.11 -37.22
C PHE A 319 4.31 -13.65 -37.04
N ARG A 320 5.27 -12.75 -36.95
CA ARG A 320 5.11 -11.32 -36.64
C ARG A 320 4.26 -10.52 -37.65
N ASP A 321 4.09 -11.05 -38.87
CA ASP A 321 3.36 -10.38 -39.95
C ASP A 321 1.88 -10.85 -40.07
N ILE A 322 1.41 -11.65 -39.12
CA ILE A 322 0.05 -12.20 -39.09
C ILE A 322 -0.74 -11.45 -38.00
N ASP A 323 -1.72 -10.63 -38.40
CA ASP A 323 -2.48 -9.77 -37.49
C ASP A 323 -3.12 -10.53 -36.31
N TRP A 324 -3.70 -11.69 -36.55
CA TRP A 324 -4.30 -12.51 -35.49
C TRP A 324 -3.27 -13.02 -34.48
N VAL A 325 -2.06 -13.32 -34.93
CA VAL A 325 -0.99 -13.75 -34.04
C VAL A 325 -0.51 -12.57 -33.21
N ILE A 326 -0.46 -11.37 -33.77
CA ILE A 326 -0.14 -10.14 -33.03
C ILE A 326 -1.16 -9.93 -31.91
N ILE A 327 -2.47 -9.98 -32.21
CA ILE A 327 -3.54 -9.82 -31.22
C ILE A 327 -3.41 -10.86 -30.11
N LEU A 328 -3.26 -12.14 -30.47
CA LEU A 328 -3.13 -13.22 -29.49
C LEU A 328 -1.88 -13.07 -28.61
N PHE A 329 -0.76 -12.64 -29.20
CA PHE A 329 0.49 -12.41 -28.49
C PHE A 329 0.37 -11.25 -27.50
N VAL A 330 -0.28 -10.14 -27.88
CA VAL A 330 -0.54 -8.98 -27.02
C VAL A 330 -1.43 -9.40 -25.85
N ILE A 331 -2.52 -10.13 -26.11
CA ILE A 331 -3.42 -10.65 -25.07
C ILE A 331 -2.69 -11.61 -24.14
N ALA A 332 -1.90 -12.55 -24.65
CA ALA A 332 -1.16 -13.50 -23.83
C ALA A 332 -0.13 -12.78 -22.94
N THR A 333 0.61 -11.82 -23.51
CA THR A 333 1.62 -11.03 -22.78
C THR A 333 0.99 -10.25 -21.62
N MET A 334 -0.19 -9.70 -21.81
CA MET A 334 -0.96 -9.01 -20.78
C MET A 334 -1.25 -9.91 -19.57
N PHE A 335 -1.76 -11.13 -19.81
CA PHE A 335 -2.03 -12.08 -18.72
C PHE A 335 -0.76 -12.56 -18.02
N PHE A 336 0.29 -12.86 -18.77
CA PHE A 336 1.55 -13.35 -18.20
C PHE A 336 2.33 -12.28 -17.47
N LYS A 337 2.16 -10.97 -17.76
CA LYS A 337 2.79 -9.88 -17.02
C LYS A 337 2.46 -9.91 -15.53
N VAL A 338 1.20 -10.21 -15.19
CA VAL A 338 0.76 -10.32 -13.80
C VAL A 338 1.47 -11.47 -13.07
N ILE A 339 1.60 -12.62 -13.73
CA ILE A 339 2.29 -13.80 -13.17
C ILE A 339 3.78 -13.49 -13.00
N ALA A 340 4.43 -12.90 -14.01
CA ALA A 340 5.84 -12.52 -13.97
C ALA A 340 6.14 -11.53 -12.84
N MET A 341 5.31 -10.49 -12.68
CA MET A 341 5.41 -9.50 -11.61
C MET A 341 5.26 -10.14 -10.22
N SER A 342 4.18 -10.91 -10.04
CA SER A 342 3.89 -11.55 -8.76
C SER A 342 5.00 -12.54 -8.38
N THR A 343 5.52 -13.31 -9.35
CA THR A 343 6.64 -14.24 -9.16
C THR A 343 7.91 -13.49 -8.74
N THR A 344 8.24 -12.38 -9.40
CA THR A 344 9.41 -11.57 -9.05
C THR A 344 9.36 -11.12 -7.59
N ASN A 345 8.24 -10.52 -7.15
CA ASN A 345 8.10 -10.01 -5.80
C ASN A 345 8.08 -11.12 -4.74
N THR A 346 7.36 -12.23 -5.00
CA THR A 346 7.20 -13.31 -4.01
C THR A 346 8.42 -14.23 -3.91
N ALA A 347 9.24 -14.33 -4.97
CA ALA A 347 10.50 -15.05 -4.92
C ALA A 347 11.60 -14.29 -4.16
N GLY A 348 11.42 -13.01 -3.89
CA GLY A 348 12.33 -12.17 -3.09
C GLY A 348 12.92 -10.97 -3.81
N GLY A 349 12.42 -10.63 -5.00
CA GLY A 349 12.74 -9.39 -5.69
C GLY A 349 12.15 -8.17 -4.97
N VAL A 350 12.65 -7.00 -5.31
CA VAL A 350 12.22 -5.70 -4.76
C VAL A 350 11.70 -4.83 -5.90
N GLY A 351 10.40 -4.55 -5.91
CA GLY A 351 9.80 -3.70 -6.95
C GLY A 351 8.32 -3.42 -6.72
N GLY A 352 7.76 -2.54 -7.57
CA GLY A 352 6.39 -2.08 -7.51
C GLY A 352 5.44 -2.83 -8.43
N THR A 353 4.15 -2.63 -8.18
CA THR A 353 3.04 -3.15 -8.98
C THR A 353 2.47 -2.09 -9.93
N PHE A 354 2.93 -0.84 -9.81
CA PHE A 354 2.42 0.33 -10.54
C PHE A 354 2.74 0.24 -12.05
N ALA A 355 4.03 0.19 -12.46
CA ALA A 355 4.39 0.02 -13.87
C ALA A 355 3.82 -1.26 -14.49
N PRO A 356 3.80 -2.44 -13.82
CA PRO A 356 3.08 -3.59 -14.32
C PRO A 356 1.58 -3.37 -14.56
N SER A 357 0.88 -2.59 -13.72
CA SER A 357 -0.54 -2.27 -13.96
C SER A 357 -0.72 -1.36 -15.18
N LEU A 358 0.18 -0.38 -15.37
CA LEU A 358 0.20 0.43 -16.59
C LEU A 358 0.44 -0.42 -17.84
N PHE A 359 1.39 -1.36 -17.77
CA PHE A 359 1.67 -2.29 -18.87
C PHE A 359 0.43 -3.12 -19.23
N VAL A 360 -0.20 -3.75 -18.24
CA VAL A 360 -1.42 -4.55 -18.46
C VAL A 360 -2.52 -3.69 -19.07
N GLY A 361 -2.69 -2.46 -18.58
CA GLY A 361 -3.65 -1.50 -19.12
C GLY A 361 -3.34 -1.09 -20.55
N ALA A 362 -2.09 -0.81 -20.88
CA ALA A 362 -1.64 -0.49 -22.23
C ALA A 362 -1.98 -1.62 -23.21
N PHE A 363 -1.67 -2.85 -22.84
CA PHE A 363 -1.94 -4.03 -23.64
C PHE A 363 -3.44 -4.34 -23.73
N THR A 364 -4.24 -4.05 -22.68
CA THR A 364 -5.70 -4.17 -22.73
C THR A 364 -6.30 -3.20 -23.74
N GLY A 365 -5.90 -1.93 -23.69
CA GLY A 365 -6.37 -0.91 -24.62
C GLY A 365 -5.94 -1.19 -26.06
N ALA A 366 -4.66 -1.52 -26.28
CA ALA A 366 -4.13 -1.88 -27.59
C ALA A 366 -4.84 -3.12 -28.17
N SER A 367 -5.11 -4.16 -27.34
CA SER A 367 -5.83 -5.36 -27.80
C SER A 367 -7.22 -5.02 -28.31
N LEU A 368 -7.97 -4.17 -27.57
CA LEU A 368 -9.31 -3.76 -28.02
C LEU A 368 -9.24 -2.97 -29.33
N ALA A 369 -8.31 -2.02 -29.47
CA ALA A 369 -8.14 -1.24 -30.69
C ALA A 369 -7.76 -2.14 -31.89
N LEU A 370 -6.79 -3.06 -31.70
CA LEU A 370 -6.39 -4.01 -32.73
C LEU A 370 -7.55 -4.91 -33.17
N VAL A 371 -8.35 -5.40 -32.23
CA VAL A 371 -9.55 -6.23 -32.51
C VAL A 371 -10.57 -5.40 -33.30
N CYS A 372 -10.86 -4.16 -32.88
CA CYS A 372 -11.78 -3.28 -33.58
C CYS A 372 -11.32 -2.97 -35.02
N ASN A 373 -10.04 -2.68 -35.22
CA ASN A 373 -9.49 -2.36 -36.53
C ASN A 373 -9.47 -3.61 -37.44
N THR A 374 -9.08 -4.78 -36.91
CA THR A 374 -8.97 -5.99 -37.75
C THR A 374 -10.33 -6.62 -38.08
N LEU A 375 -11.29 -6.65 -37.10
CA LEU A 375 -12.58 -7.31 -37.28
C LEU A 375 -13.62 -6.40 -37.97
N PHE A 376 -13.66 -5.12 -37.55
CA PHE A 376 -14.73 -4.20 -37.94
C PHE A 376 -14.24 -3.11 -38.90
N GLY A 377 -12.92 -2.95 -39.10
CA GLY A 377 -12.35 -1.89 -39.94
C GLY A 377 -12.64 -0.48 -39.41
N TRP A 378 -12.70 -0.27 -38.10
CA TRP A 378 -13.14 0.99 -37.50
C TRP A 378 -12.05 2.05 -37.36
N GLU A 379 -10.84 1.81 -37.76
CA GLU A 379 -9.71 2.76 -37.75
C GLU A 379 -9.56 3.56 -36.44
N VAL A 380 -9.79 2.89 -35.27
CA VAL A 380 -9.60 3.54 -33.99
C VAL A 380 -8.11 3.68 -33.64
N SER A 381 -7.76 4.81 -33.01
CA SER A 381 -6.36 5.05 -32.60
C SER A 381 -5.86 4.06 -31.55
N ILE A 382 -4.85 3.27 -31.90
CA ILE A 382 -4.17 2.35 -30.98
C ILE A 382 -3.52 3.15 -29.86
N VAL A 383 -2.96 4.33 -30.14
CA VAL A 383 -2.30 5.21 -29.17
C VAL A 383 -3.28 5.64 -28.07
N SER A 384 -4.43 6.19 -28.48
CA SER A 384 -5.45 6.68 -27.55
C SER A 384 -6.00 5.55 -26.66
N PHE A 385 -6.32 4.40 -27.26
CA PHE A 385 -6.81 3.24 -26.50
C PHE A 385 -5.74 2.67 -25.58
N THR A 386 -4.47 2.66 -25.98
CA THR A 386 -3.35 2.25 -25.13
C THR A 386 -3.22 3.15 -23.91
N LEU A 387 -3.18 4.46 -24.11
CA LEU A 387 -3.07 5.45 -23.01
C LEU A 387 -4.27 5.38 -22.07
N VAL A 388 -5.48 5.33 -22.62
CA VAL A 388 -6.70 5.25 -21.82
C VAL A 388 -6.78 3.92 -21.04
N GLY A 389 -6.36 2.82 -21.67
CA GLY A 389 -6.28 1.52 -21.02
C GLY A 389 -5.29 1.50 -19.84
N MET A 390 -4.12 2.19 -19.97
CA MET A 390 -3.16 2.35 -18.87
C MET A 390 -3.83 2.95 -17.62
N ALA A 391 -4.57 4.06 -17.81
CA ALA A 391 -5.32 4.68 -16.70
C ALA A 391 -6.40 3.76 -16.16
N GLY A 392 -7.11 3.04 -17.04
CA GLY A 392 -8.19 2.13 -16.65
C GLY A 392 -7.74 1.04 -15.69
N VAL A 393 -6.77 0.21 -16.07
CA VAL A 393 -6.30 -0.90 -15.22
C VAL A 393 -5.64 -0.39 -13.95
N MET A 394 -4.83 0.66 -14.04
CA MET A 394 -4.22 1.26 -12.86
C MET A 394 -5.27 1.76 -11.86
N SER A 395 -6.35 2.39 -12.36
CA SER A 395 -7.45 2.89 -11.53
C SER A 395 -8.09 1.78 -10.69
N GLY A 396 -8.38 0.62 -11.28
CA GLY A 396 -8.94 -0.52 -10.55
C GLY A 396 -7.92 -1.13 -9.58
N VAL A 397 -6.73 -1.52 -10.05
CA VAL A 397 -5.72 -2.21 -9.22
C VAL A 397 -5.33 -1.41 -7.96
N MET A 398 -5.25 -0.07 -8.09
CA MET A 398 -4.81 0.82 -7.00
C MET A 398 -5.97 1.41 -6.20
N ASN A 399 -7.21 1.28 -6.66
CA ASN A 399 -8.37 2.04 -6.19
C ASN A 399 -8.10 3.57 -6.21
N ALA A 400 -7.48 4.05 -7.30
CA ALA A 400 -6.96 5.40 -7.41
C ALA A 400 -7.25 6.01 -8.81
N PRO A 401 -8.52 6.34 -9.10
CA PRO A 401 -8.92 6.89 -10.40
C PRO A 401 -8.28 8.25 -10.70
N LEU A 402 -8.21 9.17 -9.73
CA LEU A 402 -7.61 10.49 -9.95
C LEU A 402 -6.12 10.38 -10.25
N THR A 403 -5.39 9.57 -9.48
CA THR A 403 -3.95 9.35 -9.70
C THR A 403 -3.69 8.82 -11.11
N SER A 404 -4.48 7.85 -11.56
CA SER A 404 -4.34 7.24 -12.89
C SER A 404 -4.65 8.23 -14.03
N ILE A 405 -5.72 9.03 -13.89
CA ILE A 405 -6.11 10.04 -14.88
C ILE A 405 -5.01 11.11 -15.02
N PHE A 406 -4.58 11.70 -13.89
CA PHE A 406 -3.57 12.75 -13.94
C PHE A 406 -2.21 12.24 -14.39
N LEU A 407 -1.83 11.01 -14.00
CA LEU A 407 -0.58 10.42 -14.46
C LEU A 407 -0.53 10.32 -15.98
N ILE A 408 -1.56 9.75 -16.59
CA ILE A 408 -1.56 9.56 -18.04
C ILE A 408 -1.71 10.91 -18.77
N ALA A 409 -2.48 11.86 -18.23
CA ALA A 409 -2.55 13.20 -18.77
C ALA A 409 -1.19 13.92 -18.76
N GLU A 410 -0.42 13.82 -17.67
CA GLU A 410 0.93 14.39 -17.58
C GLU A 410 1.94 13.64 -18.46
N LEU A 411 1.86 12.30 -18.54
CA LEU A 411 2.75 11.47 -19.37
C LEU A 411 2.53 11.66 -20.88
N SER A 412 1.28 11.92 -21.29
CA SER A 412 0.91 12.16 -22.71
C SER A 412 1.07 13.62 -23.15
N ASN A 413 1.66 14.46 -22.30
CA ASN A 413 1.84 15.90 -22.54
C ASN A 413 0.56 16.66 -22.92
N GLY A 414 -0.62 16.20 -22.47
CA GLY A 414 -1.85 16.91 -22.79
C GLY A 414 -3.11 16.36 -22.16
N TYR A 415 -4.13 17.20 -22.11
CA TYR A 415 -5.47 16.88 -21.61
C TYR A 415 -6.46 16.48 -22.73
N GLY A 416 -5.99 16.21 -23.96
CA GLY A 416 -6.84 15.87 -25.09
C GLY A 416 -7.68 14.61 -24.90
N LEU A 417 -7.17 13.65 -24.11
CA LEU A 417 -7.86 12.40 -23.78
C LEU A 417 -8.54 12.44 -22.40
N PHE A 418 -8.72 13.63 -21.79
CA PHE A 418 -9.19 13.72 -20.39
C PHE A 418 -10.57 13.09 -20.20
N ILE A 419 -11.51 13.30 -21.14
CA ILE A 419 -12.86 12.70 -21.09
C ILE A 419 -12.80 11.16 -21.20
N PRO A 420 -12.14 10.55 -22.20
CA PRO A 420 -11.95 9.11 -22.26
C PRO A 420 -11.26 8.53 -21.01
N LEU A 421 -10.23 9.20 -20.50
CA LEU A 421 -9.53 8.80 -19.28
C LEU A 421 -10.47 8.75 -18.08
N MET A 422 -11.31 9.78 -17.89
CA MET A 422 -12.29 9.82 -16.80
C MET A 422 -13.33 8.71 -16.94
N ILE A 423 -13.93 8.53 -18.13
CA ILE A 423 -14.94 7.49 -18.36
C ILE A 423 -14.36 6.12 -18.04
N THR A 424 -13.23 5.78 -18.64
CA THR A 424 -12.62 4.45 -18.51
C THR A 424 -12.11 4.18 -17.09
N ALA A 425 -11.44 5.15 -16.46
CA ALA A 425 -10.91 5.00 -15.12
C ALA A 425 -12.02 4.85 -14.08
N CYS A 426 -13.10 5.66 -14.14
CA CYS A 426 -14.22 5.57 -13.21
C CYS A 426 -14.99 4.26 -13.36
N ILE A 427 -15.24 3.80 -14.59
CA ILE A 427 -15.93 2.52 -14.84
C ILE A 427 -15.06 1.36 -14.36
N SER A 428 -13.76 1.37 -14.68
CA SER A 428 -12.83 0.34 -14.23
C SER A 428 -12.78 0.25 -12.71
N PHE A 429 -12.66 1.40 -12.03
CA PHE A 429 -12.73 1.47 -10.57
C PHE A 429 -14.05 0.89 -10.03
N ALA A 430 -15.19 1.27 -10.60
CA ALA A 430 -16.50 0.80 -10.15
C ALA A 430 -16.65 -0.72 -10.32
N VAL A 431 -16.19 -1.28 -11.44
CA VAL A 431 -16.25 -2.73 -11.72
C VAL A 431 -15.34 -3.49 -10.75
N ASP A 432 -14.09 -3.03 -10.57
CA ASP A 432 -13.14 -3.69 -9.66
C ASP A 432 -13.62 -3.59 -8.20
N TYR A 433 -14.05 -2.41 -7.76
CA TYR A 433 -14.57 -2.18 -6.41
C TYR A 433 -15.79 -3.05 -6.06
N TYR A 434 -16.65 -3.32 -7.05
CA TYR A 434 -17.78 -4.25 -6.87
C TYR A 434 -17.31 -5.71 -6.68
N LEU A 435 -16.23 -6.11 -7.35
CA LEU A 435 -15.69 -7.48 -7.29
C LEU A 435 -14.73 -7.68 -6.09
N ASP A 436 -13.90 -6.68 -5.80
CA ASP A 436 -12.92 -6.69 -4.69
C ASP A 436 -12.70 -5.24 -4.19
N PRO A 437 -13.31 -4.84 -3.07
CA PRO A 437 -13.25 -3.46 -2.59
C PRO A 437 -11.88 -3.03 -2.07
N ASP A 438 -10.95 -3.96 -1.87
CA ASP A 438 -9.63 -3.67 -1.33
C ASP A 438 -8.60 -3.44 -2.43
N SER A 439 -7.86 -2.31 -2.38
CA SER A 439 -6.71 -2.11 -3.25
C SER A 439 -5.60 -3.13 -2.96
N ILE A 440 -4.71 -3.34 -3.93
CA ILE A 440 -3.55 -4.23 -3.76
C ILE A 440 -2.66 -3.85 -2.56
N TYR A 441 -2.63 -2.56 -2.19
CA TYR A 441 -1.82 -2.06 -1.07
C TYR A 441 -2.50 -2.21 0.29
N THR A 442 -3.83 -2.04 0.34
CA THR A 442 -4.57 -2.03 1.60
C THR A 442 -5.02 -3.41 2.05
N LYS A 443 -5.20 -4.34 1.10
CA LYS A 443 -5.70 -5.70 1.35
C LYS A 443 -4.94 -6.44 2.45
N GLN A 444 -3.60 -6.38 2.40
CA GLN A 444 -2.76 -7.05 3.42
C GLN A 444 -2.84 -6.38 4.79
N LEU A 445 -2.91 -5.06 4.83
CA LEU A 445 -3.00 -4.29 6.08
C LEU A 445 -4.37 -4.46 6.73
N ARG A 446 -5.45 -4.47 5.91
CA ARG A 446 -6.81 -4.71 6.39
C ARG A 446 -6.96 -6.10 7.02
N GLN A 447 -6.43 -7.14 6.38
CA GLN A 447 -6.46 -8.51 6.92
C GLN A 447 -5.75 -8.65 8.28
N LYS A 448 -4.79 -7.78 8.57
CA LYS A 448 -4.07 -7.73 9.86
C LYS A 448 -4.68 -6.74 10.85
N GLY A 449 -5.73 -5.98 10.49
CA GLY A 449 -6.29 -4.90 11.30
C GLY A 449 -5.31 -3.74 11.54
N GLU A 450 -4.39 -3.51 10.59
CA GLU A 450 -3.29 -2.54 10.72
C GLU A 450 -3.48 -1.29 9.86
N LEU A 451 -4.57 -1.18 9.09
CA LEU A 451 -4.86 -0.05 8.21
C LEU A 451 -5.60 1.06 8.96
N LEU A 452 -5.13 2.30 8.85
CA LEU A 452 -5.90 3.50 9.16
C LEU A 452 -6.88 3.74 8.01
N THR A 453 -8.18 3.69 8.30
CA THR A 453 -9.22 4.07 7.35
C THR A 453 -9.40 5.60 7.36
N HIS A 454 -10.05 6.15 6.31
CA HIS A 454 -10.45 7.57 6.24
C HIS A 454 -11.37 8.00 7.39
N ASP A 455 -11.94 7.05 8.13
CA ASP A 455 -12.73 7.30 9.31
C ASP A 455 -11.80 7.76 10.45
N LYS A 456 -11.79 9.08 10.70
CA LYS A 456 -10.99 9.70 11.78
C LYS A 456 -11.28 9.04 13.13
N ASP A 457 -12.50 8.57 13.29
CA ASP A 457 -12.96 7.91 14.50
C ASP A 457 -12.30 6.55 14.71
N GLN A 458 -12.13 5.78 13.64
CA GLN A 458 -11.44 4.47 13.72
C GLN A 458 -9.93 4.60 13.88
N SER A 459 -9.31 5.67 13.34
CA SER A 459 -7.86 5.88 13.42
C SER A 459 -7.37 6.09 14.85
N VAL A 460 -8.17 6.73 15.70
CA VAL A 460 -7.79 7.02 17.10
C VAL A 460 -7.78 5.74 17.94
N PHE A 461 -8.70 4.80 17.68
CA PHE A 461 -8.76 3.53 18.41
C PHE A 461 -7.51 2.66 18.21
N VAL A 462 -6.81 2.82 17.08
CA VAL A 462 -5.57 2.09 16.78
C VAL A 462 -4.42 2.47 17.73
N PHE A 463 -4.44 3.70 18.26
CA PHE A 463 -3.42 4.16 19.20
C PHE A 463 -3.72 3.79 20.66
N LEU A 464 -4.92 3.28 20.96
CA LEU A 464 -5.31 2.87 22.29
C LEU A 464 -4.89 1.41 22.53
N LYS A 465 -4.29 1.17 23.68
CA LYS A 465 -3.92 -0.19 24.14
C LYS A 465 -4.90 -0.69 25.16
N LEU A 466 -5.39 -1.91 24.96
CA LEU A 466 -6.35 -2.55 25.86
C LEU A 466 -5.85 -2.59 27.30
N GLU A 467 -4.56 -2.88 27.49
CA GLU A 467 -3.93 -3.03 28.80
C GLU A 467 -3.93 -1.72 29.61
N GLU A 468 -3.83 -0.56 28.92
CA GLU A 468 -3.84 0.75 29.57
C GLU A 468 -5.26 1.21 29.96
N LEU A 469 -6.28 0.59 29.35
CA LEU A 469 -7.69 0.91 29.56
C LEU A 469 -8.40 -0.07 30.50
N MET A 470 -7.79 -1.21 30.75
CA MET A 470 -8.35 -2.25 31.61
C MET A 470 -8.45 -1.77 33.06
N GLU A 471 -9.62 -1.98 33.65
CA GLU A 471 -9.90 -1.67 35.05
C GLU A 471 -9.78 -2.96 35.88
N THR A 472 -8.94 -2.94 36.89
CA THR A 472 -8.65 -4.12 37.75
C THR A 472 -9.23 -4.00 39.16
N ASP A 473 -9.87 -2.88 39.50
CA ASP A 473 -10.44 -2.55 40.80
C ASP A 473 -11.85 -3.19 40.97
N PHE A 474 -11.91 -4.52 40.83
CA PHE A 474 -13.14 -5.29 41.03
C PHE A 474 -12.92 -6.40 42.05
N LEU A 475 -13.84 -6.51 42.99
CA LEU A 475 -13.81 -7.59 43.98
C LEU A 475 -14.23 -8.89 43.31
N ARG A 476 -13.40 -9.93 43.46
CA ARG A 476 -13.61 -11.25 42.86
C ARG A 476 -14.45 -12.10 43.79
N ILE A 477 -15.47 -12.76 43.27
CA ILE A 477 -16.32 -13.71 44.00
C ILE A 477 -15.91 -15.12 43.58
N LYS A 478 -15.89 -16.04 44.53
CA LYS A 478 -15.66 -17.47 44.28
C LYS A 478 -17.00 -18.19 44.11
N GLU A 479 -17.03 -19.19 43.24
CA GLU A 479 -18.21 -20.00 42.95
C GLU A 479 -18.88 -20.63 44.18
N ASN A 480 -18.08 -20.97 45.19
CA ASN A 480 -18.55 -21.64 46.42
C ASN A 480 -19.06 -20.70 47.54
N MET A 481 -19.12 -19.39 47.26
CA MET A 481 -19.62 -18.40 48.23
C MET A 481 -21.15 -18.38 48.26
N THR A 482 -21.70 -17.96 49.41
CA THR A 482 -23.13 -17.75 49.64
C THR A 482 -23.48 -16.28 49.52
N LEU A 483 -24.79 -15.97 49.43
CA LEU A 483 -25.27 -14.59 49.43
C LEU A 483 -24.81 -13.83 50.69
N GLY A 484 -24.80 -14.46 51.86
CA GLY A 484 -24.35 -13.87 53.11
C GLY A 484 -22.88 -13.42 53.08
N ASP A 485 -22.00 -14.26 52.49
CA ASP A 485 -20.59 -13.92 52.32
C ASP A 485 -20.40 -12.68 51.43
N ILE A 486 -21.23 -12.57 50.41
CA ILE A 486 -21.14 -11.49 49.40
C ILE A 486 -21.69 -10.17 49.90
N VAL A 487 -22.75 -10.19 50.70
CA VAL A 487 -23.31 -8.96 51.30
C VAL A 487 -22.23 -8.21 52.08
N HIS A 488 -21.33 -8.93 52.75
CA HIS A 488 -20.19 -8.34 53.48
C HIS A 488 -19.15 -7.75 52.51
N ILE A 489 -18.89 -8.40 51.37
CA ILE A 489 -18.00 -7.92 50.31
C ILE A 489 -18.57 -6.67 49.64
N ILE A 490 -19.87 -6.67 49.34
CA ILE A 490 -20.59 -5.56 48.70
C ILE A 490 -20.52 -4.29 49.57
N SER A 491 -20.60 -4.40 50.89
CA SER A 491 -20.53 -3.24 51.79
C SER A 491 -19.24 -2.42 51.63
N THR A 492 -18.18 -3.04 51.16
CA THR A 492 -16.86 -2.41 50.92
C THR A 492 -16.59 -2.13 49.44
N ALA A 493 -17.44 -2.64 48.53
CA ALA A 493 -17.24 -2.57 47.11
C ALA A 493 -17.54 -1.16 46.56
N ARG A 494 -16.73 -0.72 45.60
CA ARG A 494 -16.95 0.54 44.84
C ARG A 494 -17.60 0.32 43.50
N ARG A 495 -17.84 -0.91 43.11
CA ARG A 495 -18.34 -1.31 41.79
C ARG A 495 -19.60 -2.16 41.94
N ASN A 496 -20.46 -2.09 40.94
CA ASN A 496 -21.78 -2.74 40.93
C ASN A 496 -21.79 -4.08 40.17
N ILE A 497 -20.64 -4.53 39.65
CA ILE A 497 -20.48 -5.80 38.95
C ILE A 497 -19.32 -6.58 39.56
N PHE A 498 -19.51 -7.88 39.72
CA PHE A 498 -18.56 -8.76 40.39
C PHE A 498 -18.24 -9.97 39.52
N PRO A 499 -16.99 -10.22 39.14
CA PRO A 499 -16.59 -11.41 38.40
C PRO A 499 -16.62 -12.64 39.35
N VAL A 500 -17.28 -13.70 38.88
CA VAL A 500 -17.26 -15.00 39.55
C VAL A 500 -16.19 -15.88 38.91
N ILE A 501 -15.27 -16.37 39.73
CA ILE A 501 -14.12 -17.16 39.30
C ILE A 501 -14.10 -18.54 39.96
N ASP A 502 -13.58 -19.53 39.22
CA ASP A 502 -13.29 -20.86 39.73
C ASP A 502 -12.00 -20.87 40.60
N ASN A 503 -11.65 -22.06 41.13
CA ASN A 503 -10.43 -22.25 41.93
C ASN A 503 -9.13 -22.05 41.11
N PHE A 504 -9.22 -22.04 39.77
CA PHE A 504 -8.10 -21.81 38.86
C PHE A 504 -8.03 -20.38 38.37
N GLY A 505 -8.93 -19.50 38.84
CA GLY A 505 -9.03 -18.09 38.43
C GLY A 505 -9.72 -17.87 37.10
N ARG A 506 -10.40 -18.86 36.53
CA ARG A 506 -11.15 -18.72 35.26
C ARG A 506 -12.48 -18.03 35.52
N LEU A 507 -12.88 -17.17 34.60
CA LEU A 507 -14.17 -16.47 34.65
C LEU A 507 -15.30 -17.44 34.32
N ILE A 508 -16.19 -17.69 35.26
CA ILE A 508 -17.37 -18.55 35.12
C ILE A 508 -18.59 -17.69 34.76
N GLY A 509 -18.77 -16.58 35.46
CA GLY A 509 -19.91 -15.70 35.31
C GLY A 509 -19.69 -14.32 35.92
N VAL A 510 -20.73 -13.54 35.93
CA VAL A 510 -20.76 -12.23 36.60
C VAL A 510 -22.00 -12.13 37.46
N VAL A 511 -21.93 -11.38 38.56
CA VAL A 511 -23.08 -11.03 39.41
C VAL A 511 -23.21 -9.52 39.42
N GLN A 512 -24.38 -9.01 39.18
CA GLN A 512 -24.68 -7.58 39.25
C GLN A 512 -25.34 -7.24 40.60
N LEU A 513 -25.01 -6.07 41.15
CA LEU A 513 -25.61 -5.61 42.40
C LEU A 513 -27.14 -5.54 42.31
N ASP A 514 -27.65 -5.20 41.13
CA ASP A 514 -29.09 -5.06 40.88
C ASP A 514 -29.81 -6.42 41.05
N ASP A 515 -29.18 -7.53 40.65
CA ASP A 515 -29.75 -8.87 40.78
C ASP A 515 -29.78 -9.35 42.25
N LEU A 516 -28.95 -8.79 43.11
CA LEU A 516 -28.88 -9.11 44.52
C LEU A 516 -29.79 -8.22 45.39
N ARG A 517 -30.24 -7.07 44.86
CA ARG A 517 -30.86 -5.97 45.62
C ARG A 517 -32.09 -6.38 46.40
N GLU A 518 -32.94 -7.26 45.87
CA GLU A 518 -34.14 -7.73 46.57
C GLU A 518 -33.83 -8.68 47.74
N ASP A 519 -32.81 -9.46 47.62
CA ASP A 519 -32.54 -10.59 48.52
C ASP A 519 -31.42 -10.30 49.53
N MET A 520 -30.53 -9.33 49.25
CA MET A 520 -29.40 -8.98 50.11
C MET A 520 -29.78 -8.49 51.52
N PHE A 521 -31.05 -8.05 51.70
CA PHE A 521 -31.58 -7.61 53.01
C PHE A 521 -32.39 -8.68 53.72
N LYS A 522 -32.62 -9.85 53.08
CA LYS A 522 -33.40 -10.98 53.65
C LYS A 522 -32.44 -12.01 54.26
N HIS A 523 -32.29 -11.97 55.57
CA HIS A 523 -31.38 -12.91 56.30
C HIS A 523 -31.69 -14.37 56.00
N GLU A 524 -32.95 -14.72 55.73
CA GLU A 524 -33.40 -16.06 55.36
C GLU A 524 -32.73 -16.58 54.07
N LYS A 525 -32.30 -15.69 53.18
CA LYS A 525 -31.68 -16.04 51.90
C LYS A 525 -30.14 -16.05 51.95
N TYR A 526 -29.53 -15.73 53.07
CA TYR A 526 -28.06 -15.68 53.19
C TYR A 526 -27.36 -17.01 52.90
N GLY A 527 -28.07 -18.16 53.08
CA GLY A 527 -27.57 -19.48 52.77
C GLY A 527 -27.63 -19.87 51.25
N HIS A 528 -28.25 -19.05 50.42
CA HIS A 528 -28.35 -19.36 48.98
C HIS A 528 -26.97 -19.27 48.31
N PRO A 529 -26.62 -20.24 47.44
CA PRO A 529 -25.36 -20.22 46.73
C PRO A 529 -25.36 -19.09 45.68
N ILE A 530 -24.19 -18.53 45.40
CA ILE A 530 -24.06 -17.41 44.44
C ILE A 530 -24.37 -17.81 43.00
N SER A 531 -24.30 -19.08 42.69
CA SER A 531 -24.70 -19.65 41.39
C SER A 531 -26.12 -19.28 41.00
N ASP A 532 -27.02 -19.06 41.95
CA ASP A 532 -28.43 -18.71 41.72
C ASP A 532 -28.60 -17.28 41.20
N TYR A 533 -27.61 -16.41 41.44
CA TYR A 533 -27.57 -14.99 41.05
C TYR A 533 -26.57 -14.72 39.93
N MET A 534 -25.82 -15.74 39.52
CA MET A 534 -24.77 -15.61 38.51
C MET A 534 -25.37 -15.66 37.11
N ILE A 535 -25.01 -14.70 36.29
CA ILE A 535 -25.36 -14.68 34.86
C ILE A 535 -24.10 -14.84 33.99
N PRO A 536 -24.22 -15.47 32.82
CA PRO A 536 -23.11 -15.48 31.87
C PRO A 536 -22.81 -14.06 31.41
N PRO A 537 -21.54 -13.66 31.25
CA PRO A 537 -21.22 -12.35 30.71
C PRO A 537 -21.72 -12.25 29.26
N PRO A 538 -22.17 -11.08 28.81
CA PRO A 538 -22.70 -10.90 27.45
C PRO A 538 -21.69 -11.31 26.36
N ASP A 539 -20.40 -11.06 26.61
CA ASP A 539 -19.24 -11.50 25.82
C ASP A 539 -17.96 -11.43 26.68
N LYS A 540 -16.85 -11.96 26.16
CA LYS A 540 -15.53 -11.89 26.77
C LYS A 540 -14.54 -11.26 25.80
N ILE A 541 -13.63 -10.44 26.35
CA ILE A 541 -12.53 -9.82 25.60
C ILE A 541 -11.27 -10.63 25.88
N ILE A 542 -10.51 -10.97 24.85
CA ILE A 542 -9.24 -11.68 24.99
C ILE A 542 -8.12 -10.64 25.16
N GLU A 543 -7.16 -10.91 26.03
CA GLU A 543 -5.96 -10.11 26.20
C GLU A 543 -5.30 -9.80 24.84
N HIS A 544 -4.93 -8.51 24.62
CA HIS A 544 -4.38 -7.99 23.36
C HIS A 544 -5.35 -7.91 22.17
N GLU A 545 -6.65 -8.06 22.38
CA GLU A 545 -7.65 -7.84 21.34
C GLU A 545 -7.67 -6.37 20.89
N ALA A 546 -7.86 -6.13 19.59
CA ALA A 546 -7.89 -4.77 19.05
C ALA A 546 -9.10 -3.99 19.57
N ILE A 547 -8.91 -2.71 19.96
CA ILE A 547 -9.97 -1.88 20.55
C ILE A 547 -11.18 -1.73 19.61
N LEU A 548 -10.98 -1.75 18.30
CA LEU A 548 -12.08 -1.74 17.31
C LEU A 548 -12.98 -2.97 17.46
N SER A 549 -12.41 -4.16 17.55
CA SER A 549 -13.17 -5.40 17.79
C SER A 549 -13.89 -5.37 19.14
N VAL A 550 -13.26 -4.78 20.14
CA VAL A 550 -13.87 -4.59 21.47
C VAL A 550 -15.07 -3.64 21.37
N MET A 551 -15.00 -2.56 20.58
CA MET A 551 -16.11 -1.64 20.36
C MET A 551 -17.27 -2.31 19.62
N GLU A 552 -16.99 -3.13 18.60
CA GLU A 552 -17.99 -3.94 17.90
C GLU A 552 -18.74 -4.87 18.87
N LYS A 553 -18.02 -5.55 19.76
CA LYS A 553 -18.63 -6.39 20.83
C LYS A 553 -19.55 -5.59 21.76
N PHE A 554 -19.14 -4.35 22.12
CA PHE A 554 -20.00 -3.47 22.94
C PHE A 554 -21.29 -3.08 22.22
N GLU A 555 -21.23 -2.87 20.92
CA GLU A 555 -22.41 -2.49 20.10
C GLU A 555 -23.31 -3.70 19.85
N ASP A 556 -22.76 -4.81 19.42
CA ASP A 556 -23.51 -6.04 19.11
C ASP A 556 -24.24 -6.61 20.34
N LYS A 557 -23.60 -6.53 21.51
CA LYS A 557 -24.15 -7.06 22.77
C LYS A 557 -24.87 -6.03 23.62
N HIS A 558 -24.94 -4.76 23.17
CA HIS A 558 -25.51 -3.66 23.93
C HIS A 558 -24.98 -3.56 25.37
N ALA A 559 -23.70 -3.95 25.55
CA ALA A 559 -23.05 -3.99 26.86
C ALA A 559 -22.36 -2.65 27.17
N TRP A 560 -22.29 -2.31 28.46
CA TRP A 560 -21.54 -1.14 28.95
C TRP A 560 -20.20 -1.51 29.54
N MET A 561 -20.05 -2.78 29.95
CA MET A 561 -18.86 -3.33 30.58
C MET A 561 -18.70 -4.80 30.19
N LEU A 562 -17.50 -5.18 29.79
CA LEU A 562 -17.16 -6.55 29.40
C LEU A 562 -15.91 -7.03 30.17
N PRO A 563 -15.86 -8.30 30.60
CA PRO A 563 -14.69 -8.88 31.25
C PRO A 563 -13.59 -9.19 30.26
N VAL A 564 -12.35 -8.96 30.68
CA VAL A 564 -11.12 -9.31 29.97
C VAL A 564 -10.54 -10.59 30.55
N VAL A 565 -10.21 -11.53 29.68
CA VAL A 565 -9.62 -12.83 30.04
C VAL A 565 -8.34 -13.10 29.25
N ASP A 566 -7.45 -13.91 29.82
CA ASP A 566 -6.29 -14.42 29.07
C ASP A 566 -6.69 -15.58 28.12
N LYS A 567 -5.72 -16.11 27.37
CA LYS A 567 -5.93 -17.23 26.44
C LYS A 567 -6.39 -18.52 27.13
N GLN A 568 -6.21 -18.65 28.43
CA GLN A 568 -6.65 -19.77 29.25
C GLN A 568 -8.01 -19.54 29.91
N GLY A 569 -8.64 -18.38 29.68
CA GLY A 569 -9.93 -17.99 30.26
C GLY A 569 -9.84 -17.45 31.68
N ARG A 570 -8.64 -17.13 32.21
CA ARG A 570 -8.47 -16.53 33.54
C ARG A 570 -8.83 -15.06 33.51
N TYR A 571 -9.56 -14.61 34.50
CA TYR A 571 -10.01 -13.23 34.64
C TYR A 571 -8.83 -12.27 34.92
N LEU A 572 -8.73 -11.22 34.10
CA LEU A 572 -7.72 -10.17 34.22
C LEU A 572 -8.31 -8.86 34.75
N GLY A 573 -9.47 -8.44 34.27
CA GLY A 573 -10.13 -7.18 34.63
C GLY A 573 -11.40 -6.97 33.85
N PHE A 574 -11.94 -5.76 33.92
CA PHE A 574 -13.04 -5.31 33.07
C PHE A 574 -12.61 -4.14 32.21
N ILE A 575 -13.34 -3.92 31.14
CA ILE A 575 -13.24 -2.71 30.35
C ILE A 575 -14.63 -2.11 30.18
N SER A 576 -14.73 -0.78 30.27
CA SER A 576 -16.00 -0.08 30.09
C SER A 576 -16.00 0.72 28.79
N LYS A 577 -17.15 0.79 28.13
CA LYS A 577 -17.34 1.61 26.91
C LYS A 577 -16.99 3.08 27.17
N SER A 578 -17.33 3.62 28.33
CA SER A 578 -17.02 4.99 28.75
C SER A 578 -15.51 5.23 28.91
N ARG A 579 -14.74 4.25 29.41
CA ARG A 579 -13.28 4.36 29.54
C ARG A 579 -12.60 4.46 28.19
N ILE A 580 -13.03 3.62 27.22
CA ILE A 580 -12.55 3.68 25.85
C ILE A 580 -12.89 5.04 25.21
N LEU A 581 -14.12 5.52 25.34
CA LEU A 581 -14.56 6.80 24.76
C LEU A 581 -13.84 8.01 25.38
N ASN A 582 -13.52 7.98 26.66
CA ASN A 582 -12.74 9.05 27.32
C ASN A 582 -11.30 9.05 26.80
N ALA A 583 -10.65 7.89 26.75
CA ALA A 583 -9.30 7.76 26.18
C ALA A 583 -9.26 8.15 24.70
N TYR A 584 -10.31 7.83 23.94
CA TYR A 584 -10.50 8.27 22.56
C TYR A 584 -10.51 9.80 22.48
N ARG A 585 -11.31 10.48 23.30
CA ARG A 585 -11.37 11.95 23.32
C ARG A 585 -10.04 12.59 23.69
N GLU A 586 -9.33 12.05 24.69
CA GLU A 586 -8.00 12.52 25.09
C GLU A 586 -6.97 12.39 23.96
N GLN A 587 -6.99 11.25 23.26
CA GLN A 587 -6.10 11.04 22.11
C GLN A 587 -6.46 11.93 20.92
N LEU A 588 -7.75 12.17 20.68
CA LEU A 588 -8.22 13.05 19.62
C LEU A 588 -7.72 14.50 19.82
N VAL A 589 -7.76 14.98 21.06
CA VAL A 589 -7.20 16.31 21.42
C VAL A 589 -5.68 16.33 21.23
N LYS A 590 -4.95 15.28 21.60
CA LYS A 590 -3.48 15.19 21.40
C LYS A 590 -3.09 15.12 19.91
N ILE A 591 -3.93 14.55 19.07
CA ILE A 591 -3.70 14.47 17.61
C ILE A 591 -4.02 15.81 16.93
N GLN A 592 -4.97 16.58 17.48
CA GLN A 592 -5.35 17.88 16.95
C GLN A 592 -4.40 19.02 17.35
N GLN A 593 -3.65 18.88 18.44
CA GLN A 593 -2.57 19.78 18.87
C GLN A 593 -1.25 19.43 18.19
#